data_3d4a4a848f639487a25428bda57582d1
#
_entry.id   3d4a4a848f639487a25428bda57582d1
#
_cell.length_a   1.000
_cell.length_b   1.000
_cell.length_c   1.000
_cell.angle_alpha   90.00
_cell.angle_beta   90.00
_cell.angle_gamma   90.00
#
_symmetry.space_group_name_H-M   'P 1'
#
loop_
_entity.id
_entity.type
_entity.pdbx_description
1 polymer ?
#
loop_
_entity_poly.entity_id
_entity_poly.type
_entity_poly.pdbx_seq_one_letter_code
_entity_poly.pdbx_strand_id
1 'polypeptide(L)'
;MGQQQLLLLVLGIVIVGLAVVVGIQAFSENQKKANADSLVNDGIRLASDIQAWSLKPEAFGGPAAGDDLGDADFGSIGVGTGTTGYSNTNGSFEITPGTGCVVITGDNGLTGDKQNLVYISVRGTAQDNIETQINGSAITSCTAE
;
A
#
# COMPACT_ATOMS: atom_id res chain seq x y z
N MET A 1 48.51 -10.88 33.44
CA MET A 1 47.19 -10.36 33.92
C MET A 1 46.56 -9.37 32.97
N GLY A 2 47.30 -8.41 32.38
CA GLY A 2 46.75 -7.43 31.45
C GLY A 2 46.24 -7.99 30.12
N GLN A 3 46.76 -9.11 29.62
CA GLN A 3 46.34 -9.69 28.34
C GLN A 3 44.93 -10.27 28.38
N GLN A 4 44.52 -10.87 29.47
CA GLN A 4 43.17 -11.42 29.64
C GLN A 4 42.12 -10.30 29.73
N GLN A 5 42.44 -9.19 30.43
CA GLN A 5 41.56 -8.05 30.54
C GLN A 5 41.36 -7.34 29.17
N LEU A 6 42.44 -7.22 28.37
CA LEU A 6 42.42 -6.63 27.06
C LEU A 6 41.60 -7.47 26.08
N LEU A 7 41.71 -8.81 26.15
CA LEU A 7 40.96 -9.75 25.31
C LEU A 7 39.44 -9.71 25.63
N LEU A 8 39.08 -9.64 26.92
CA LEU A 8 37.68 -9.48 27.32
C LEU A 8 37.09 -8.15 26.89
N LEU A 9 37.87 -7.06 26.94
CA LEU A 9 37.42 -5.75 26.49
C LEU A 9 37.17 -5.74 24.99
N VAL A 10 38.08 -6.29 24.18
CA VAL A 10 37.91 -6.38 22.72
C VAL A 10 36.71 -7.27 22.38
N LEU A 11 36.54 -8.40 23.05
CA LEU A 11 35.39 -9.28 22.84
C LEU A 11 34.08 -8.56 23.17
N GLY A 12 34.03 -7.78 24.24
CA GLY A 12 32.85 -6.98 24.61
C GLY A 12 32.48 -5.97 23.57
N ILE A 13 33.42 -5.21 23.01
CA ILE A 13 33.18 -4.21 21.96
C ILE A 13 32.64 -4.86 20.67
N VAL A 14 33.20 -6.03 20.30
CA VAL A 14 32.74 -6.76 19.11
C VAL A 14 31.29 -7.24 19.27
N ILE A 15 30.94 -7.81 20.41
CA ILE A 15 29.58 -8.30 20.71
C ILE A 15 28.59 -7.12 20.67
N VAL A 16 28.94 -6.01 21.34
CA VAL A 16 28.07 -4.81 21.35
C VAL A 16 27.92 -4.23 19.93
N GLY A 17 29.01 -4.17 19.16
CA GLY A 17 28.95 -3.70 17.77
C GLY A 17 28.02 -4.53 16.90
N LEU A 18 28.10 -5.86 16.99
CA LEU A 18 27.19 -6.77 16.27
C LEU A 18 25.74 -6.61 16.73
N ALA A 19 25.50 -6.49 18.03
CA ALA A 19 24.15 -6.31 18.57
C ALA A 19 23.49 -5.02 18.08
N VAL A 20 24.23 -3.92 17.95
CA VAL A 20 23.72 -2.65 17.42
C VAL A 20 23.33 -2.79 15.94
N VAL A 21 24.16 -3.43 15.12
CA VAL A 21 23.86 -3.62 13.68
C VAL A 21 22.60 -4.45 13.51
N VAL A 22 22.47 -5.57 14.22
CA VAL A 22 21.27 -6.43 14.17
C VAL A 22 20.03 -5.67 14.67
N GLY A 23 20.17 -4.87 15.72
CA GLY A 23 19.09 -4.03 16.27
C GLY A 23 18.56 -3.03 15.25
N ILE A 24 19.44 -2.34 14.52
CA ILE A 24 19.06 -1.37 13.47
C ILE A 24 18.34 -2.07 12.31
N GLN A 25 18.79 -3.25 11.89
CA GLN A 25 18.15 -4.03 10.82
C GLN A 25 16.74 -4.45 11.23
N ALA A 26 16.58 -5.02 12.44
CA ALA A 26 15.26 -5.42 12.94
C ALA A 26 14.29 -4.23 13.05
N PHE A 27 14.78 -3.07 13.46
CA PHE A 27 13.97 -1.85 13.52
C PHE A 27 13.53 -1.38 12.14
N SER A 28 14.42 -1.42 11.14
CA SER A 28 14.12 -1.05 9.75
C SER A 28 13.06 -1.96 9.14
N GLU A 29 13.12 -3.28 9.38
CA GLU A 29 12.11 -4.23 8.91
C GLU A 29 10.74 -3.99 9.55
N ASN A 30 10.70 -3.69 10.85
CA ASN A 30 9.45 -3.38 11.54
C ASN A 30 8.80 -2.09 11.01
N GLN A 31 9.61 -1.06 10.71
CA GLN A 31 9.10 0.16 10.08
C GLN A 31 8.52 -0.11 8.68
N LYS A 32 9.20 -0.95 7.90
CA LYS A 32 8.71 -1.35 6.57
C LYS A 32 7.36 -2.06 6.66
N LYS A 33 7.21 -3.02 7.58
CA LYS A 33 5.95 -3.73 7.81
C LYS A 33 4.83 -2.77 8.25
N ALA A 34 5.10 -1.90 9.23
CA ALA A 34 4.12 -0.94 9.72
C ALA A 34 3.66 0.03 8.62
N ASN A 35 4.56 0.47 7.73
CA ASN A 35 4.20 1.29 6.58
C ASN A 35 3.37 0.50 5.56
N ALA A 36 3.71 -0.76 5.26
CA ALA A 36 2.92 -1.61 4.38
C ALA A 36 1.49 -1.81 4.92
N ASP A 37 1.33 -2.10 6.21
CA ASP A 37 0.03 -2.24 6.86
C ASP A 37 -0.79 -0.94 6.77
N SER A 38 -0.14 0.22 6.92
CA SER A 38 -0.79 1.52 6.77
C SER A 38 -1.28 1.75 5.34
N LEU A 39 -0.45 1.43 4.33
CA LEU A 39 -0.84 1.52 2.92
C LEU A 39 -2.01 0.60 2.58
N VAL A 40 -2.01 -0.63 3.10
CA VAL A 40 -3.13 -1.58 2.93
C VAL A 40 -4.41 -1.02 3.52
N ASN A 41 -4.38 -0.50 4.74
CA ASN A 41 -5.55 0.07 5.39
C ASN A 41 -6.13 1.26 4.62
N ASP A 42 -5.27 2.17 4.16
CA ASP A 42 -5.68 3.31 3.36
C ASP A 42 -6.26 2.86 2.01
N GLY A 43 -5.62 1.89 1.35
CA GLY A 43 -6.08 1.35 0.08
C GLY A 43 -7.40 0.58 0.19
N ILE A 44 -7.62 -0.21 1.25
CA ILE A 44 -8.92 -0.88 1.49
C ILE A 44 -10.01 0.16 1.73
N ARG A 45 -9.72 1.25 2.44
CA ARG A 45 -10.66 2.35 2.61
C ARG A 45 -11.04 2.95 1.25
N LEU A 46 -10.06 3.26 0.39
CA LEU A 46 -10.30 3.77 -0.96
C LEU A 46 -11.13 2.77 -1.79
N ALA A 47 -10.83 1.47 -1.70
CA ALA A 47 -11.59 0.42 -2.36
C ALA A 47 -13.06 0.40 -1.91
N SER A 48 -13.31 0.54 -0.61
CA SER A 48 -14.67 0.62 -0.06
C SER A 48 -15.40 1.89 -0.51
N ASP A 49 -14.70 3.02 -0.60
CA ASP A 49 -15.28 4.28 -1.09
C ASP A 49 -15.66 4.16 -2.58
N ILE A 50 -14.85 3.49 -3.40
CA ILE A 50 -15.15 3.19 -4.81
C ILE A 50 -16.37 2.27 -4.94
N GLN A 51 -16.45 1.20 -4.13
CA GLN A 51 -17.64 0.35 -4.11
C GLN A 51 -18.89 1.12 -3.70
N ALA A 52 -18.78 1.99 -2.70
CA ALA A 52 -19.90 2.83 -2.26
C ALA A 52 -20.31 3.82 -3.35
N TRP A 53 -19.35 4.38 -4.11
CA TRP A 53 -19.64 5.25 -5.24
C TRP A 53 -20.40 4.52 -6.35
N SER A 54 -19.99 3.31 -6.70
CA SER A 54 -20.62 2.52 -7.75
C SER A 54 -22.08 2.14 -7.46
N LEU A 55 -22.46 2.13 -6.17
CA LEU A 55 -23.84 1.87 -5.72
C LEU A 55 -24.72 3.13 -5.67
N LYS A 56 -24.13 4.32 -5.83
CA LYS A 56 -24.91 5.57 -5.82
C LYS A 56 -25.67 5.75 -7.13
N PRO A 57 -26.93 6.25 -7.09
CA PRO A 57 -27.61 6.72 -8.30
C PRO A 57 -26.88 7.92 -8.92
N GLU A 58 -26.91 8.05 -10.24
CA GLU A 58 -26.34 9.16 -11.00
C GLU A 58 -26.76 10.55 -10.46
N ALA A 59 -28.01 10.70 -10.04
CA ALA A 59 -28.55 11.94 -9.46
C ALA A 59 -27.85 12.38 -8.18
N PHE A 60 -27.13 11.48 -7.49
CA PHE A 60 -26.35 11.74 -6.27
C PHE A 60 -24.84 11.65 -6.48
N GLY A 61 -24.38 11.76 -7.74
CA GLY A 61 -22.97 11.73 -8.09
C GLY A 61 -22.38 10.31 -8.19
N GLY A 62 -23.22 9.32 -8.44
CA GLY A 62 -22.80 7.97 -8.82
C GLY A 62 -22.41 7.87 -10.29
N PRO A 63 -22.07 6.66 -10.78
CA PRO A 63 -21.70 6.43 -12.17
C PRO A 63 -22.84 6.82 -13.12
N ALA A 64 -22.49 7.38 -14.28
CA ALA A 64 -23.46 7.69 -15.34
C ALA A 64 -24.01 6.39 -15.96
N ALA A 65 -25.09 6.50 -16.73
CA ALA A 65 -25.67 5.35 -17.39
C ALA A 65 -24.70 4.77 -18.43
N GLY A 66 -24.12 3.61 -18.14
CA GLY A 66 -23.13 2.92 -18.96
C GLY A 66 -21.72 2.91 -18.39
N ASP A 67 -21.46 3.70 -17.36
CA ASP A 67 -20.20 3.65 -16.59
C ASP A 67 -20.20 2.44 -15.67
N ASP A 68 -19.00 1.94 -15.38
CA ASP A 68 -18.79 0.83 -14.48
C ASP A 68 -17.72 1.15 -13.40
N LEU A 69 -17.35 0.17 -12.61
CA LEU A 69 -16.28 0.33 -11.60
C LEU A 69 -14.95 0.81 -12.22
N GLY A 70 -14.70 0.51 -13.49
CA GLY A 70 -13.52 0.94 -14.23
C GLY A 70 -13.44 2.44 -14.47
N ASP A 71 -14.54 3.16 -14.39
CA ASP A 71 -14.59 4.61 -14.58
C ASP A 71 -14.37 5.40 -13.27
N ALA A 72 -14.17 4.68 -12.15
CA ALA A 72 -13.90 5.32 -10.87
C ALA A 72 -12.54 6.03 -10.84
N ASP A 73 -12.54 7.23 -10.30
CA ASP A 73 -11.33 8.01 -10.03
C ASP A 73 -11.36 8.65 -8.63
N PHE A 74 -10.30 9.32 -8.22
CA PHE A 74 -10.27 10.01 -6.93
C PHE A 74 -11.24 11.18 -6.83
N GLY A 75 -11.65 11.77 -7.97
CA GLY A 75 -12.67 12.80 -8.02
C GLY A 75 -14.06 12.27 -7.71
N SER A 76 -14.40 11.08 -8.22
CA SER A 76 -15.70 10.43 -8.02
C SER A 76 -15.95 10.05 -6.54
N ILE A 77 -14.88 9.72 -5.79
CA ILE A 77 -14.97 9.44 -4.35
C ILE A 77 -14.65 10.66 -3.46
N GLY A 78 -14.34 11.82 -4.06
CA GLY A 78 -14.19 13.09 -3.36
C GLY A 78 -12.89 13.24 -2.55
N VAL A 79 -11.84 12.47 -2.86
CA VAL A 79 -10.54 12.53 -2.13
C VAL A 79 -9.40 13.15 -2.95
N GLY A 80 -9.62 13.43 -4.23
CA GLY A 80 -8.60 13.99 -5.12
C GLY A 80 -9.14 14.37 -6.48
N THR A 81 -8.28 14.37 -7.48
CA THR A 81 -8.65 14.62 -8.88
C THR A 81 -7.99 13.59 -9.79
N GLY A 82 -8.75 13.01 -10.72
CA GLY A 82 -8.24 12.02 -11.67
C GLY A 82 -7.74 10.72 -10.99
N THR A 83 -6.89 9.98 -11.68
CA THR A 83 -6.44 8.65 -11.27
C THR A 83 -5.13 8.65 -10.45
N THR A 84 -4.39 9.78 -10.41
CA THR A 84 -3.04 9.87 -9.79
C THR A 84 -2.91 10.95 -8.72
N GLY A 85 -4.00 11.50 -8.22
CA GLY A 85 -3.99 12.74 -7.42
C GLY A 85 -4.05 12.57 -5.91
N TYR A 86 -4.03 11.37 -5.36
CA TYR A 86 -4.15 11.18 -3.92
C TYR A 86 -2.83 10.79 -3.27
N SER A 87 -2.38 11.56 -2.29
CA SER A 87 -1.23 11.23 -1.45
C SER A 87 -1.47 11.61 0.00
N ASN A 88 -0.93 10.85 0.91
CA ASN A 88 -0.99 11.08 2.34
C ASN A 88 0.39 10.85 3.00
N THR A 89 0.44 10.87 4.34
CA THR A 89 1.69 10.65 5.10
C THR A 89 2.27 9.24 4.94
N ASN A 90 1.47 8.26 4.49
CA ASN A 90 1.88 6.87 4.33
C ASN A 90 2.44 6.58 2.93
N GLY A 91 1.95 7.32 1.92
CA GLY A 91 2.38 7.18 0.54
C GLY A 91 1.47 7.88 -0.47
N SER A 92 1.68 7.56 -1.73
CA SER A 92 0.87 8.01 -2.86
C SER A 92 0.03 6.86 -3.42
N PHE A 93 -1.14 7.18 -3.94
CA PHE A 93 -2.07 6.21 -4.51
C PHE A 93 -2.40 6.57 -5.95
N GLU A 94 -2.49 5.55 -6.77
CA GLU A 94 -2.88 5.62 -8.17
C GLU A 94 -4.00 4.63 -8.44
N ILE A 95 -4.99 5.03 -9.23
CA ILE A 95 -6.06 4.16 -9.72
C ILE A 95 -5.75 3.79 -11.16
N THR A 96 -5.65 2.51 -11.46
CA THR A 96 -5.55 1.98 -12.81
C THR A 96 -6.91 1.41 -13.21
N PRO A 97 -7.59 2.01 -14.19
CA PRO A 97 -8.89 1.54 -14.66
C PRO A 97 -8.75 0.21 -15.41
N GLY A 98 -9.77 -0.65 -15.25
CA GLY A 98 -9.94 -1.90 -15.97
C GLY A 98 -11.36 -2.02 -16.51
N THR A 99 -11.71 -3.16 -17.08
CA THR A 99 -13.07 -3.40 -17.59
C THR A 99 -13.96 -3.91 -16.46
N GLY A 100 -14.82 -3.03 -15.92
CA GLY A 100 -15.71 -3.34 -14.80
C GLY A 100 -14.98 -3.50 -13.45
N CYS A 101 -13.75 -3.03 -13.35
CA CYS A 101 -12.93 -3.14 -12.15
C CYS A 101 -11.86 -2.05 -12.11
N VAL A 102 -11.28 -1.83 -10.93
CA VAL A 102 -10.12 -0.93 -10.77
C VAL A 102 -9.01 -1.61 -9.98
N VAL A 103 -7.78 -1.19 -10.22
CA VAL A 103 -6.62 -1.52 -9.39
C VAL A 103 -6.11 -0.25 -8.73
N ILE A 104 -6.06 -0.25 -7.41
CA ILE A 104 -5.47 0.81 -6.62
C ILE A 104 -4.04 0.39 -6.30
N THR A 105 -3.07 1.20 -6.70
CA THR A 105 -1.66 1.00 -6.37
C THR A 105 -1.26 2.02 -5.31
N GLY A 106 -0.78 1.55 -4.16
CA GLY A 106 -0.19 2.37 -3.11
C GLY A 106 1.32 2.23 -3.11
N ASP A 107 2.06 3.35 -3.13
CA ASP A 107 3.52 3.39 -3.08
C ASP A 107 3.98 4.34 -1.97
N ASN A 108 4.92 3.91 -1.15
CA ASN A 108 5.51 4.74 -0.10
C ASN A 108 6.55 5.76 -0.62
N GLY A 109 6.78 5.84 -1.94
CA GLY A 109 7.73 6.77 -2.56
C GLY A 109 9.21 6.47 -2.29
N LEU A 110 9.53 5.34 -1.67
CA LEU A 110 10.90 4.88 -1.44
C LEU A 110 11.31 3.89 -2.52
N THR A 111 12.61 3.67 -2.66
CA THR A 111 13.16 2.74 -3.66
C THR A 111 14.00 1.65 -3.00
N GLY A 112 14.16 0.51 -3.69
CA GLY A 112 14.95 -0.62 -3.22
C GLY A 112 14.31 -1.35 -2.05
N ASP A 113 15.13 -1.81 -1.10
CA ASP A 113 14.68 -2.64 0.02
C ASP A 113 13.66 -1.97 0.97
N LYS A 114 13.53 -0.64 0.89
CA LYS A 114 12.60 0.15 1.71
C LYS A 114 11.28 0.43 1.00
N GLN A 115 11.17 0.09 -0.29
CA GLN A 115 9.95 0.28 -1.05
C GLN A 115 8.85 -0.67 -0.56
N ASN A 116 7.65 -0.13 -0.44
CA ASN A 116 6.41 -0.89 -0.28
C ASN A 116 5.48 -0.52 -1.43
N LEU A 117 5.06 -1.54 -2.15
CA LEU A 117 4.03 -1.45 -3.18
C LEU A 117 2.86 -2.32 -2.75
N VAL A 118 1.69 -1.73 -2.72
CA VAL A 118 0.44 -2.42 -2.39
C VAL A 118 -0.49 -2.31 -3.59
N TYR A 119 -0.99 -3.44 -4.04
CA TYR A 119 -1.97 -3.53 -5.13
C TYR A 119 -3.29 -4.03 -4.57
N ILE A 120 -4.36 -3.32 -4.83
CA ILE A 120 -5.70 -3.68 -4.38
C ILE A 120 -6.60 -3.67 -5.60
N SER A 121 -7.07 -4.82 -6.02
CA SER A 121 -8.05 -4.94 -7.10
C SER A 121 -9.47 -4.95 -6.54
N VAL A 122 -10.36 -4.19 -7.16
CA VAL A 122 -11.78 -4.12 -6.84
C VAL A 122 -12.55 -4.56 -8.08
N ARG A 123 -13.17 -5.75 -8.03
CA ARG A 123 -13.83 -6.38 -9.18
C ARG A 123 -15.36 -6.34 -9.13
N GLY A 124 -15.94 -5.80 -8.09
CA GLY A 124 -17.38 -5.74 -7.90
C GLY A 124 -17.75 -5.10 -6.58
N THR A 125 -19.03 -5.10 -6.27
CA THR A 125 -19.59 -4.45 -5.07
C THR A 125 -19.61 -5.36 -3.84
N ALA A 126 -19.32 -6.65 -3.99
CA ALA A 126 -19.24 -7.58 -2.88
C ALA A 126 -17.87 -7.48 -2.18
N GLN A 127 -17.84 -7.79 -0.89
CA GLN A 127 -16.62 -7.68 -0.07
C GLN A 127 -15.53 -8.68 -0.46
N ASP A 128 -15.90 -9.84 -0.98
CA ASP A 128 -15.01 -10.88 -1.47
C ASP A 128 -14.37 -10.55 -2.84
N ASN A 129 -14.83 -9.50 -3.50
CA ASN A 129 -14.29 -8.98 -4.76
C ASN A 129 -13.13 -7.97 -4.56
N ILE A 130 -12.62 -7.84 -3.34
CA ILE A 130 -11.42 -7.05 -3.03
C ILE A 130 -10.25 -8.00 -2.80
N GLU A 131 -9.25 -7.93 -3.66
CA GLU A 131 -7.99 -8.69 -3.51
C GLU A 131 -6.84 -7.73 -3.23
N THR A 132 -6.00 -8.07 -2.25
CA THR A 132 -4.86 -7.25 -1.83
C THR A 132 -3.56 -8.02 -1.98
N GLN A 133 -2.55 -7.39 -2.60
CA GLN A 133 -1.19 -7.93 -2.70
C GLN A 133 -0.18 -6.90 -2.18
N ILE A 134 0.79 -7.36 -1.38
CA ILE A 134 1.84 -6.53 -0.78
C ILE A 134 3.18 -6.97 -1.34
N ASN A 135 3.93 -6.06 -1.97
CA ASN A 135 5.26 -6.30 -2.55
C ASN A 135 5.31 -7.55 -3.46
N GLY A 136 4.19 -7.90 -4.07
CA GLY A 136 4.03 -9.02 -4.98
C GLY A 136 4.15 -8.60 -6.44
N SER A 137 3.69 -9.49 -7.34
CA SER A 137 3.56 -9.14 -8.76
C SER A 137 2.53 -8.04 -8.93
N ALA A 138 2.86 -7.03 -9.74
CA ALA A 138 1.94 -5.95 -10.05
C ALA A 138 0.63 -6.50 -10.64
N ILE A 139 -0.51 -6.13 -10.06
CA ILE A 139 -1.81 -6.32 -10.69
C ILE A 139 -1.95 -5.17 -11.69
N THR A 140 -1.58 -5.42 -12.95
CA THR A 140 -1.58 -4.39 -14.00
C THR A 140 -2.90 -4.29 -14.75
N SER A 141 -3.76 -5.28 -14.62
CA SER A 141 -5.08 -5.32 -15.24
C SER A 141 -6.02 -6.21 -14.43
N CYS A 142 -7.27 -5.86 -14.42
CA CYS A 142 -8.35 -6.67 -13.87
C CYS A 142 -9.50 -6.75 -14.87
N THR A 143 -10.34 -7.75 -14.73
CA THR A 143 -11.64 -7.88 -15.43
C THR A 143 -12.70 -8.16 -14.38
N ALA A 144 -13.90 -7.61 -14.54
CA ALA A 144 -15.05 -7.99 -13.74
C ALA A 144 -15.36 -9.49 -13.93
N GLU A 145 -15.81 -10.16 -12.88
CA GLU A 145 -16.33 -11.52 -12.93
C GLU A 145 -17.78 -11.54 -13.37
#